data_3c0261f2cfc1f50e8df97a5eb8dd18cd
#
_entry.id   3c0261f2cfc1f50e8df97a5eb8dd18cd
#
_cell.length_a   1.000
_cell.length_b   1.000
_cell.length_c   1.000
_cell.angle_alpha   90.00
_cell.angle_beta   90.00
_cell.angle_gamma   90.00
#
_symmetry.space_group_name_H-M   'P 1'
#
loop_
_entity.id
_entity.type
_entity.pdbx_description
1 polymer ?
#
loop_
_entity_poly.entity_id
_entity_poly.type
_entity_poly.pdbx_seq_one_letter_code
_entity_poly.pdbx_strand_id
1 'polypeptide(L)'
;MKTVLITGGTRGIGKAVAQEFLQQGYEVILNYFHDEEAALATQSEFNMQGYCPVLMRADVSDEEQVKDMFKEVFRIYGKVDVLVNNAGISKIQVIQDTSVYDWEEVFDVNVKGVFLCSREVAESMIFSGGGCIINVASIWGEVGASCEVAYSASKGAVIAFTKALAKELAPSFVRVNCVSPGVIDTEMNSHLSEVEMEDLINQIPLGRLGTGEDVAKACLFFAENSYVTGEVLSVGGGFSK
;
A
#
# COMPACT_ATOMS: atom_id res chain seq x y z
N MET A 1 1.80 12.32 19.28
CA MET A 1 2.33 12.07 17.92
C MET A 1 1.22 11.49 17.06
N LYS A 2 1.29 11.61 15.74
CA LYS A 2 0.37 10.93 14.83
C LYS A 2 0.88 9.51 14.59
N THR A 3 -0.05 8.56 14.41
CA THR A 3 0.25 7.14 14.21
C THR A 3 -0.10 6.74 12.78
N VAL A 4 0.81 6.02 12.11
CA VAL A 4 0.57 5.40 10.81
C VAL A 4 0.74 3.88 10.87
N LEU A 5 -0.23 3.15 10.32
CA LEU A 5 -0.14 1.71 10.08
C LEU A 5 0.08 1.47 8.59
N ILE A 6 1.12 0.71 8.23
CA ILE A 6 1.49 0.40 6.85
C ILE A 6 1.44 -1.12 6.67
N THR A 7 0.51 -1.61 5.83
CA THR A 7 0.47 -3.04 5.51
C THR A 7 1.56 -3.39 4.49
N GLY A 8 2.23 -4.55 4.69
CA GLY A 8 3.41 -4.89 3.89
C GLY A 8 4.53 -3.86 4.03
N GLY A 9 4.73 -3.32 5.26
CA GLY A 9 5.60 -2.17 5.53
C GLY A 9 7.10 -2.48 5.62
N THR A 10 7.52 -3.75 5.47
CA THR A 10 8.89 -4.18 5.79
C THR A 10 9.82 -4.28 4.58
N ARG A 11 9.34 -4.07 3.35
CA ARG A 11 10.14 -4.09 2.11
C ARG A 11 9.56 -3.18 1.03
N GLY A 12 10.33 -2.98 -0.04
CA GLY A 12 9.90 -2.26 -1.24
C GLY A 12 9.26 -0.89 -0.95
N ILE A 13 8.12 -0.63 -1.58
CA ILE A 13 7.35 0.62 -1.42
C ILE A 13 6.97 0.84 0.05
N GLY A 14 6.47 -0.20 0.73
CA GLY A 14 6.04 -0.08 2.13
C GLY A 14 7.15 0.37 3.08
N LYS A 15 8.38 -0.15 2.91
CA LYS A 15 9.56 0.28 3.67
C LYS A 15 9.92 1.75 3.38
N ALA A 16 9.86 2.16 2.12
CA ALA A 16 10.14 3.55 1.74
C ALA A 16 9.08 4.51 2.32
N VAL A 17 7.80 4.11 2.29
CA VAL A 17 6.72 4.85 2.95
C VAL A 17 6.98 4.95 4.45
N ALA A 18 7.38 3.86 5.11
CA ALA A 18 7.72 3.87 6.53
C ALA A 18 8.85 4.86 6.84
N GLN A 19 9.93 4.86 6.05
CA GLN A 19 11.06 5.79 6.21
C GLN A 19 10.60 7.26 6.13
N GLU A 20 9.77 7.58 5.15
CA GLU A 20 9.26 8.95 4.96
C GLU A 20 8.41 9.40 6.16
N PHE A 21 7.50 8.56 6.66
CA PHE A 21 6.68 8.89 7.82
C PHE A 21 7.50 8.97 9.13
N LEU A 22 8.51 8.12 9.31
CA LEU A 22 9.44 8.20 10.44
C LEU A 22 10.20 9.54 10.47
N GLN A 23 10.66 10.01 9.30
CA GLN A 23 11.34 11.31 9.17
C GLN A 23 10.44 12.51 9.52
N GLN A 24 9.12 12.36 9.32
CA GLN A 24 8.13 13.35 9.70
C GLN A 24 7.64 13.23 11.15
N GLY A 25 8.24 12.32 11.93
CA GLY A 25 7.94 12.17 13.36
C GLY A 25 6.64 11.44 13.67
N TYR A 26 6.18 10.56 12.76
CA TYR A 26 5.07 9.66 13.05
C TYR A 26 5.53 8.45 13.86
N GLU A 27 4.63 7.96 14.71
CA GLU A 27 4.72 6.59 15.26
C GLU A 27 4.34 5.62 14.14
N VAL A 28 5.27 4.76 13.74
CA VAL A 28 5.10 3.88 12.57
C VAL A 28 4.91 2.43 13.01
N ILE A 29 3.84 1.82 12.50
CA ILE A 29 3.52 0.41 12.69
C ILE A 29 3.66 -0.27 11.33
N LEU A 30 4.51 -1.31 11.29
CA LEU A 30 4.81 -2.10 10.11
C LEU A 30 4.11 -3.44 10.20
N ASN A 31 3.06 -3.65 9.41
CA ASN A 31 2.51 -4.98 9.27
C ASN A 31 3.35 -5.80 8.27
N TYR A 32 3.53 -7.08 8.60
CA TYR A 32 4.12 -8.11 7.75
C TYR A 32 3.42 -9.44 7.98
N PHE A 33 3.63 -10.42 7.10
CA PHE A 33 3.05 -11.75 7.29
C PHE A 33 4.08 -12.89 7.23
N HIS A 34 4.73 -13.14 6.08
CA HIS A 34 5.56 -14.32 5.88
C HIS A 34 7.02 -14.17 6.32
N ASP A 35 7.64 -13.04 5.99
CA ASP A 35 9.09 -12.85 6.10
C ASP A 35 9.44 -12.11 7.39
N GLU A 36 9.56 -12.88 8.48
CA GLU A 36 9.93 -12.34 9.79
C GLU A 36 11.38 -11.86 9.82
N GLU A 37 12.27 -12.54 9.11
CA GLU A 37 13.69 -12.16 9.07
C GLU A 37 13.88 -10.79 8.40
N ALA A 38 13.24 -10.57 7.24
CA ALA A 38 13.26 -9.26 6.58
C ALA A 38 12.57 -8.17 7.43
N ALA A 39 11.51 -8.52 8.17
CA ALA A 39 10.84 -7.59 9.06
C ALA A 39 11.75 -7.13 10.21
N LEU A 40 12.43 -8.07 10.87
CA LEU A 40 13.39 -7.78 11.95
C LEU A 40 14.60 -7.00 11.42
N ALA A 41 15.12 -7.33 10.24
CA ALA A 41 16.21 -6.61 9.61
C ALA A 41 15.83 -5.14 9.32
N THR A 42 14.64 -4.91 8.78
CA THR A 42 14.10 -3.56 8.52
C THR A 42 13.90 -2.77 9.82
N GLN A 43 13.34 -3.38 10.85
CA GLN A 43 13.20 -2.74 12.15
C GLN A 43 14.55 -2.37 12.75
N SER A 44 15.55 -3.29 12.68
CA SER A 44 16.90 -3.03 13.16
C SER A 44 17.56 -1.87 12.43
N GLU A 45 17.39 -1.78 11.11
CA GLU A 45 17.91 -0.66 10.30
C GLU A 45 17.32 0.68 10.74
N PHE A 46 16.00 0.74 10.97
CA PHE A 46 15.35 1.95 11.49
C PHE A 46 15.77 2.28 12.92
N ASN A 47 15.96 1.28 13.78
CA ASN A 47 16.47 1.48 15.13
C ASN A 47 17.89 2.07 15.13
N MET A 48 18.76 1.63 14.22
CA MET A 48 20.11 2.21 14.07
C MET A 48 20.08 3.69 13.62
N GLN A 49 19.03 4.11 12.94
CA GLN A 49 18.78 5.50 12.57
C GLN A 49 18.12 6.33 13.69
N GLY A 50 17.82 5.71 14.84
CA GLY A 50 17.19 6.37 15.98
C GLY A 50 15.66 6.36 15.97
N TYR A 51 15.03 5.61 15.05
CA TYR A 51 13.58 5.40 15.03
C TYR A 51 13.20 4.11 15.76
N CYS A 52 11.95 3.96 16.15
CA CYS A 52 11.47 2.77 16.86
C CYS A 52 10.14 2.27 16.29
N PRO A 53 10.08 1.81 15.02
CA PRO A 53 8.83 1.29 14.47
C PRO A 53 8.44 -0.03 15.14
N VAL A 54 7.14 -0.28 15.24
CA VAL A 54 6.61 -1.52 15.82
C VAL A 54 6.21 -2.48 14.72
N LEU A 55 6.59 -3.74 14.87
CA LEU A 55 6.20 -4.82 13.96
C LEU A 55 4.89 -5.47 14.41
N MET A 56 3.97 -5.69 13.47
CA MET A 56 2.71 -6.41 13.68
C MET A 56 2.58 -7.51 12.64
N ARG A 57 2.65 -8.77 13.07
CA ARG A 57 2.44 -9.90 12.18
C ARG A 57 0.96 -10.18 12.02
N ALA A 58 0.45 -10.09 10.79
CA ALA A 58 -0.91 -10.49 10.43
C ALA A 58 -1.02 -10.71 8.93
N ASP A 59 -1.76 -11.74 8.52
CA ASP A 59 -2.23 -11.91 7.15
C ASP A 59 -3.41 -10.95 6.93
N VAL A 60 -3.25 -9.99 6.03
CA VAL A 60 -4.30 -9.02 5.72
C VAL A 60 -5.51 -9.65 5.02
N SER A 61 -5.37 -10.85 4.47
CA SER A 61 -6.47 -11.62 3.86
C SER A 61 -7.32 -12.39 4.87
N ASP A 62 -6.85 -12.50 6.12
CA ASP A 62 -7.53 -13.19 7.22
C ASP A 62 -8.22 -12.18 8.15
N GLU A 63 -9.54 -12.26 8.23
CA GLU A 63 -10.37 -11.31 9.00
C GLU A 63 -10.04 -11.31 10.48
N GLU A 64 -9.80 -12.47 11.10
CA GLU A 64 -9.53 -12.56 12.53
C GLU A 64 -8.13 -12.03 12.87
N GLN A 65 -7.13 -12.32 12.03
CA GLN A 65 -5.78 -11.76 12.22
C GLN A 65 -5.77 -10.24 12.06
N VAL A 66 -6.55 -9.69 11.10
CA VAL A 66 -6.70 -8.23 10.95
C VAL A 66 -7.35 -7.62 12.18
N LYS A 67 -8.45 -8.19 12.68
CA LYS A 67 -9.10 -7.73 13.92
C LYS A 67 -8.16 -7.74 15.12
N ASP A 68 -7.42 -8.83 15.32
CA ASP A 68 -6.48 -8.96 16.43
C ASP A 68 -5.32 -7.94 16.30
N MET A 69 -4.81 -7.71 15.10
CA MET A 69 -3.81 -6.68 14.82
C MET A 69 -4.33 -5.29 15.21
N PHE A 70 -5.51 -4.90 14.74
CA PHE A 70 -6.07 -3.57 15.05
C PHE A 70 -6.40 -3.43 16.53
N LYS A 71 -6.91 -4.48 17.18
CA LYS A 71 -7.13 -4.49 18.63
C LYS A 71 -5.86 -4.20 19.42
N GLU A 72 -4.74 -4.83 19.04
CA GLU A 72 -3.45 -4.59 19.69
C GLU A 72 -2.90 -3.18 19.39
N VAL A 73 -3.03 -2.71 18.14
CA VAL A 73 -2.67 -1.35 17.75
C VAL A 73 -3.46 -0.32 18.56
N PHE A 74 -4.76 -0.47 18.68
CA PHE A 74 -5.59 0.45 19.47
C PHE A 74 -5.30 0.38 20.97
N ARG A 75 -4.93 -0.81 21.49
CA ARG A 75 -4.49 -0.95 22.88
C ARG A 75 -3.21 -0.16 23.17
N ILE A 76 -2.27 -0.12 22.22
CA ILE A 76 -0.97 0.54 22.41
C ILE A 76 -1.06 2.04 22.12
N TYR A 77 -1.70 2.42 21.03
CA TYR A 77 -1.68 3.80 20.47
C TYR A 77 -3.00 4.55 20.64
N GLY A 78 -4.07 3.88 21.00
CA GLY A 78 -5.41 4.44 21.14
C GLY A 78 -6.13 4.67 19.81
N LYS A 79 -5.41 5.08 18.77
CA LYS A 79 -5.95 5.33 17.43
C LYS A 79 -4.88 5.16 16.34
N VAL A 80 -5.33 5.16 15.09
CA VAL A 80 -4.51 5.25 13.88
C VAL A 80 -4.93 6.51 13.13
N ASP A 81 -4.02 7.44 12.91
CA ASP A 81 -4.30 8.68 12.15
C ASP A 81 -4.20 8.46 10.63
N VAL A 82 -3.32 7.55 10.21
CA VAL A 82 -3.10 7.20 8.80
C VAL A 82 -3.02 5.69 8.63
N LEU A 83 -3.81 5.14 7.71
CA LEU A 83 -3.67 3.76 7.25
C LEU A 83 -3.12 3.78 5.82
N VAL A 84 -2.02 3.05 5.56
CA VAL A 84 -1.50 2.81 4.21
C VAL A 84 -1.70 1.35 3.86
N ASN A 85 -2.68 1.06 3.02
CA ASN A 85 -2.93 -0.26 2.45
C ASN A 85 -1.96 -0.49 1.28
N ASN A 86 -0.78 -1.02 1.59
CA ASN A 86 0.27 -1.28 0.61
C ASN A 86 0.47 -2.78 0.33
N ALA A 87 0.11 -3.68 1.26
CA ALA A 87 0.26 -5.12 1.04
C ALA A 87 -0.39 -5.55 -0.27
N GLY A 88 0.32 -6.35 -1.05
CA GLY A 88 -0.16 -6.85 -2.32
C GLY A 88 0.79 -7.87 -2.94
N ILE A 89 0.20 -8.72 -3.78
CA ILE A 89 0.91 -9.75 -4.55
C ILE A 89 0.54 -9.64 -6.03
N SER A 90 1.44 -10.08 -6.90
CA SER A 90 1.17 -10.31 -8.32
C SER A 90 1.55 -11.74 -8.70
N LYS A 91 0.85 -12.28 -9.71
CA LYS A 91 1.18 -13.54 -10.37
C LYS A 91 1.21 -13.27 -11.87
N ILE A 92 2.39 -13.48 -12.47
CA ILE A 92 2.60 -13.25 -13.90
C ILE A 92 2.31 -14.56 -14.62
N GLN A 93 1.18 -14.59 -15.32
CA GLN A 93 0.75 -15.75 -16.10
C GLN A 93 -0.36 -15.37 -17.10
N VAL A 94 -0.43 -16.08 -18.22
CA VAL A 94 -1.49 -15.89 -19.21
C VAL A 94 -2.83 -16.36 -18.65
N ILE A 95 -3.94 -15.78 -19.14
CA ILE A 95 -5.28 -16.02 -18.55
C ILE A 95 -5.70 -17.50 -18.56
N GLN A 96 -5.33 -18.27 -19.59
CA GLN A 96 -5.68 -19.69 -19.68
C GLN A 96 -4.96 -20.58 -18.66
N ASP A 97 -3.83 -20.10 -18.10
CA ASP A 97 -3.06 -20.82 -17.08
C ASP A 97 -3.39 -20.29 -15.66
N THR A 98 -4.16 -19.20 -15.57
CA THR A 98 -4.58 -18.65 -14.28
C THR A 98 -5.64 -19.55 -13.65
N SER A 99 -5.27 -20.22 -12.55
CA SER A 99 -6.22 -21.02 -11.79
C SER A 99 -7.19 -20.14 -10.99
N VAL A 100 -8.36 -20.69 -10.64
CA VAL A 100 -9.30 -20.00 -9.72
C VAL A 100 -8.61 -19.71 -8.38
N TYR A 101 -7.78 -20.62 -7.89
CA TYR A 101 -6.99 -20.42 -6.67
C TYR A 101 -6.05 -19.22 -6.78
N ASP A 102 -5.30 -19.07 -7.88
CA ASP A 102 -4.40 -17.93 -8.09
C ASP A 102 -5.17 -16.61 -8.17
N TRP A 103 -6.32 -16.63 -8.85
CA TRP A 103 -7.22 -15.48 -8.91
C TRP A 103 -7.73 -15.08 -7.53
N GLU A 104 -8.24 -16.04 -6.76
CA GLU A 104 -8.76 -15.81 -5.41
C GLU A 104 -7.67 -15.30 -4.47
N GLU A 105 -6.47 -15.90 -4.50
CA GLU A 105 -5.35 -15.45 -3.66
C GLU A 105 -4.96 -13.99 -3.94
N VAL A 106 -4.89 -13.59 -5.22
CA VAL A 106 -4.61 -12.19 -5.59
C VAL A 106 -5.71 -11.26 -5.08
N PHE A 107 -6.98 -11.63 -5.22
CA PHE A 107 -8.10 -10.83 -4.73
C PHE A 107 -8.20 -10.81 -3.21
N ASP A 108 -7.91 -11.91 -2.54
CA ASP A 108 -7.92 -11.99 -1.08
C ASP A 108 -6.90 -11.04 -0.46
N VAL A 109 -5.67 -11.01 -0.99
CA VAL A 109 -4.65 -10.09 -0.48
C VAL A 109 -4.92 -8.65 -0.94
N ASN A 110 -5.08 -8.43 -2.25
CA ASN A 110 -5.06 -7.08 -2.82
C ASN A 110 -6.37 -6.30 -2.64
N VAL A 111 -7.50 -6.99 -2.49
CA VAL A 111 -8.84 -6.35 -2.43
C VAL A 111 -9.48 -6.59 -1.07
N LYS A 112 -9.65 -7.86 -0.65
CA LYS A 112 -10.24 -8.17 0.65
C LYS A 112 -9.40 -7.63 1.79
N GLY A 113 -8.06 -7.73 1.70
CA GLY A 113 -7.15 -7.15 2.70
C GLY A 113 -7.31 -5.64 2.84
N VAL A 114 -7.41 -4.90 1.72
CA VAL A 114 -7.69 -3.46 1.73
C VAL A 114 -9.04 -3.17 2.38
N PHE A 115 -10.08 -3.95 2.06
CA PHE A 115 -11.40 -3.81 2.67
C PHE A 115 -11.35 -4.06 4.18
N LEU A 116 -10.76 -5.17 4.62
CA LEU A 116 -10.70 -5.54 6.04
C LEU A 116 -9.97 -4.48 6.86
N CYS A 117 -8.77 -4.06 6.45
CA CYS A 117 -8.00 -3.05 7.16
C CYS A 117 -8.73 -1.68 7.18
N SER A 118 -9.34 -1.29 6.06
CA SER A 118 -10.10 -0.04 5.99
C SER A 118 -11.34 -0.07 6.88
N ARG A 119 -12.04 -1.19 6.96
CA ARG A 119 -13.21 -1.38 7.83
C ARG A 119 -12.84 -1.25 9.30
N GLU A 120 -11.78 -1.94 9.74
CA GLU A 120 -11.36 -1.94 11.14
C GLU A 120 -10.89 -0.55 11.60
N VAL A 121 -10.22 0.22 10.73
CA VAL A 121 -9.75 1.57 11.10
C VAL A 121 -10.85 2.63 11.02
N ALA A 122 -11.83 2.47 10.14
CA ALA A 122 -12.84 3.50 9.84
C ALA A 122 -13.62 3.92 11.09
N GLU A 123 -14.07 2.97 11.91
CA GLU A 123 -14.80 3.26 13.13
C GLU A 123 -13.97 4.13 14.10
N SER A 124 -12.71 3.76 14.31
CA SER A 124 -11.78 4.52 15.16
C SER A 124 -11.53 5.93 14.62
N MET A 125 -11.35 6.08 13.31
CA MET A 125 -11.16 7.38 12.67
C MET A 125 -12.41 8.28 12.80
N ILE A 126 -13.60 7.72 12.60
CA ILE A 126 -14.87 8.46 12.79
C ILE A 126 -14.99 8.97 14.22
N PHE A 127 -14.77 8.12 15.22
CA PHE A 127 -14.85 8.51 16.64
C PHE A 127 -13.77 9.50 17.06
N SER A 128 -12.59 9.45 16.42
CA SER A 128 -11.48 10.36 16.69
C SER A 128 -11.61 11.73 15.96
N GLY A 129 -12.66 11.91 15.15
CA GLY A 129 -12.94 13.15 14.45
C GLY A 129 -12.17 13.33 13.13
N GLY A 130 -11.70 12.23 12.52
CA GLY A 130 -11.07 12.22 11.21
C GLY A 130 -9.87 11.27 11.10
N GLY A 131 -9.37 11.13 9.88
CA GLY A 131 -8.23 10.27 9.56
C GLY A 131 -7.90 10.29 8.07
N CYS A 132 -6.93 9.48 7.67
CA CYS A 132 -6.55 9.33 6.28
C CYS A 132 -6.27 7.87 5.93
N ILE A 133 -6.97 7.34 4.94
CA ILE A 133 -6.71 6.02 4.34
C ILE A 133 -6.05 6.25 2.99
N ILE A 134 -4.92 5.60 2.74
CA ILE A 134 -4.16 5.68 1.50
C ILE A 134 -4.03 4.26 0.94
N ASN A 135 -4.60 4.02 -0.22
CA ASN A 135 -4.52 2.74 -0.90
C ASN A 135 -3.43 2.77 -1.96
N VAL A 136 -2.60 1.74 -2.02
CA VAL A 136 -1.59 1.58 -3.08
C VAL A 136 -2.15 0.66 -4.15
N ALA A 137 -2.56 1.26 -5.28
CA ALA A 137 -3.00 0.54 -6.47
C ALA A 137 -1.82 0.20 -7.40
N SER A 138 -1.97 0.44 -8.69
CA SER A 138 -0.96 0.35 -9.75
C SER A 138 -1.51 0.99 -11.01
N ILE A 139 -0.63 1.49 -11.87
CA ILE A 139 -1.00 1.88 -13.24
C ILE A 139 -1.67 0.71 -14.00
N TRP A 140 -1.31 -0.54 -13.69
CA TRP A 140 -1.98 -1.70 -14.28
C TRP A 140 -3.46 -1.82 -13.87
N GLY A 141 -3.87 -1.21 -12.77
CA GLY A 141 -5.28 -1.05 -12.42
C GLY A 141 -6.02 0.01 -13.24
N GLU A 142 -5.28 0.91 -13.90
CA GLU A 142 -5.84 1.95 -14.77
C GLU A 142 -5.92 1.52 -16.22
N VAL A 143 -4.84 0.89 -16.74
CA VAL A 143 -4.70 0.56 -18.17
C VAL A 143 -4.65 -0.92 -18.49
N GLY A 144 -4.41 -1.77 -17.48
CA GLY A 144 -4.23 -3.21 -17.62
C GLY A 144 -2.82 -3.60 -18.09
N ALA A 145 -2.43 -4.85 -17.82
CA ALA A 145 -1.19 -5.43 -18.30
C ALA A 145 -1.42 -6.84 -18.83
N SER A 146 -0.73 -7.19 -19.92
CA SER A 146 -0.69 -8.57 -20.41
C SER A 146 -0.01 -9.47 -19.39
N CYS A 147 -0.47 -10.71 -19.25
CA CYS A 147 0.01 -11.69 -18.28
C CYS A 147 -0.21 -11.32 -16.80
N GLU A 148 -0.89 -10.22 -16.51
CA GLU A 148 -1.23 -9.77 -15.15
C GLU A 148 -2.73 -9.44 -15.00
N VAL A 149 -3.60 -10.23 -15.62
CA VAL A 149 -5.06 -9.96 -15.66
C VAL A 149 -5.67 -9.91 -14.26
N ALA A 150 -5.35 -10.89 -13.37
CA ALA A 150 -5.85 -10.92 -12.00
C ALA A 150 -5.35 -9.72 -11.19
N TYR A 151 -4.05 -9.41 -11.30
CA TYR A 151 -3.45 -8.25 -10.64
C TYR A 151 -4.07 -6.94 -11.09
N SER A 152 -4.15 -6.71 -12.42
CA SER A 152 -4.76 -5.52 -13.01
C SER A 152 -6.21 -5.34 -12.55
N ALA A 153 -7.01 -6.40 -12.57
CA ALA A 153 -8.38 -6.37 -12.10
C ALA A 153 -8.47 -6.03 -10.60
N SER A 154 -7.59 -6.62 -9.77
CA SER A 154 -7.55 -6.35 -8.33
C SER A 154 -7.20 -4.88 -8.04
N LYS A 155 -6.22 -4.31 -8.76
CA LYS A 155 -5.80 -2.92 -8.59
C LYS A 155 -6.85 -1.92 -9.14
N GLY A 156 -7.57 -2.29 -10.19
CA GLY A 156 -8.76 -1.55 -10.65
C GLY A 156 -9.88 -1.54 -9.61
N ALA A 157 -10.09 -2.67 -8.92
CA ALA A 157 -11.05 -2.76 -7.81
C ALA A 157 -10.66 -1.85 -6.63
N VAL A 158 -9.37 -1.75 -6.28
CA VAL A 158 -8.85 -0.83 -5.25
C VAL A 158 -9.11 0.62 -5.61
N ILE A 159 -8.94 1.00 -6.88
CA ILE A 159 -9.24 2.36 -7.38
C ILE A 159 -10.73 2.68 -7.20
N ALA A 160 -11.61 1.77 -7.61
CA ALA A 160 -13.06 1.96 -7.45
C ALA A 160 -13.48 2.00 -5.98
N PHE A 161 -12.94 1.11 -5.15
CA PHE A 161 -13.13 1.07 -3.70
C PHE A 161 -12.74 2.40 -3.05
N THR A 162 -11.59 2.95 -3.39
CA THR A 162 -11.11 4.25 -2.90
C THR A 162 -12.12 5.36 -3.14
N LYS A 163 -12.62 5.47 -4.38
CA LYS A 163 -13.57 6.52 -4.79
C LYS A 163 -14.92 6.39 -4.07
N ALA A 164 -15.37 5.16 -3.85
CA ALA A 164 -16.61 4.90 -3.14
C ALA A 164 -16.49 5.23 -1.64
N LEU A 165 -15.45 4.68 -1.00
CA LEU A 165 -15.21 4.86 0.44
C LEU A 165 -14.92 6.32 0.80
N ALA A 166 -14.25 7.07 -0.10
CA ALA A 166 -14.01 8.50 0.10
C ALA A 166 -15.31 9.29 0.23
N LYS A 167 -16.31 9.00 -0.59
CA LYS A 167 -17.63 9.66 -0.54
C LYS A 167 -18.41 9.29 0.73
N GLU A 168 -18.30 8.04 1.15
CA GLU A 168 -19.00 7.53 2.32
C GLU A 168 -18.44 8.14 3.62
N LEU A 169 -17.09 8.23 3.74
CA LEU A 169 -16.43 8.65 4.97
C LEU A 169 -16.14 10.15 5.05
N ALA A 170 -16.22 10.90 3.94
CA ALA A 170 -15.96 12.35 3.94
C ALA A 170 -16.81 13.15 4.95
N PRO A 171 -18.13 12.85 5.17
CA PRO A 171 -18.90 13.55 6.19
C PRO A 171 -18.39 13.40 7.63
N SER A 172 -17.57 12.36 7.87
CA SER A 172 -16.90 12.09 9.16
C SER A 172 -15.46 12.58 9.18
N PHE A 173 -15.04 13.41 8.22
CA PHE A 173 -13.69 13.94 8.08
C PHE A 173 -12.60 12.87 7.87
N VAL A 174 -12.96 11.68 7.42
CA VAL A 174 -12.03 10.63 7.02
C VAL A 174 -11.81 10.73 5.51
N ARG A 175 -10.58 10.97 5.11
CA ARG A 175 -10.18 11.08 3.70
C ARG A 175 -9.65 9.73 3.20
N VAL A 176 -9.97 9.39 1.97
CA VAL A 176 -9.52 8.15 1.34
C VAL A 176 -8.98 8.49 -0.04
N ASN A 177 -7.72 8.18 -0.29
CA ASN A 177 -7.05 8.43 -1.57
C ASN A 177 -6.26 7.21 -2.03
N CYS A 178 -5.83 7.25 -3.28
CA CYS A 178 -5.09 6.16 -3.91
C CYS A 178 -3.80 6.69 -4.55
N VAL A 179 -2.68 6.04 -4.27
CA VAL A 179 -1.47 6.19 -5.06
C VAL A 179 -1.44 5.06 -6.08
N SER A 180 -1.16 5.39 -7.33
CA SER A 180 -1.05 4.44 -8.46
C SER A 180 0.39 4.45 -8.98
N PRO A 181 1.30 3.62 -8.41
CA PRO A 181 2.67 3.55 -8.87
C PRO A 181 2.78 2.99 -10.27
N GLY A 182 3.74 3.52 -11.04
CA GLY A 182 4.22 2.92 -12.26
C GLY A 182 5.21 1.79 -11.98
N VAL A 183 6.23 1.68 -12.81
CA VAL A 183 7.29 0.70 -12.60
C VAL A 183 8.29 1.25 -11.59
N ILE A 184 8.30 0.63 -10.41
CA ILE A 184 9.15 1.03 -9.28
C ILE A 184 10.28 0.02 -9.11
N ASP A 185 11.49 0.49 -8.88
CA ASP A 185 12.66 -0.35 -8.58
C ASP A 185 12.47 -1.06 -7.23
N THR A 186 12.00 -2.29 -7.31
CA THR A 186 11.73 -3.16 -6.16
C THR A 186 11.96 -4.62 -6.51
N GLU A 187 12.04 -5.48 -5.49
CA GLU A 187 12.15 -6.93 -5.67
C GLU A 187 11.03 -7.55 -6.53
N MET A 188 9.88 -6.90 -6.64
CA MET A 188 8.77 -7.37 -7.47
C MET A 188 9.15 -7.46 -8.95
N ASN A 189 10.11 -6.65 -9.40
CA ASN A 189 10.62 -6.62 -10.79
C ASN A 189 11.91 -7.43 -10.98
N SER A 190 12.39 -8.16 -9.96
CA SER A 190 13.65 -8.93 -10.01
C SER A 190 13.67 -10.09 -11.02
N HIS A 191 12.51 -10.46 -11.53
CA HIS A 191 12.36 -11.51 -12.56
C HIS A 191 12.70 -11.02 -13.98
N LEU A 192 12.77 -9.70 -14.21
CA LEU A 192 13.08 -9.11 -15.51
C LEU A 192 14.58 -9.19 -15.80
N SER A 193 14.94 -9.57 -17.02
CA SER A 193 16.29 -9.50 -17.53
C SER A 193 16.72 -8.03 -17.74
N GLU A 194 18.03 -7.80 -17.85
CA GLU A 194 18.58 -6.46 -18.14
C GLU A 194 18.00 -5.85 -19.42
N VAL A 195 17.78 -6.64 -20.47
CA VAL A 195 17.20 -6.19 -21.74
C VAL A 195 15.74 -5.79 -21.57
N GLU A 196 14.93 -6.62 -20.88
CA GLU A 196 13.52 -6.30 -20.62
C GLU A 196 13.39 -5.06 -19.71
N MET A 197 14.31 -4.90 -18.78
CA MET A 197 14.36 -3.72 -17.92
C MET A 197 14.71 -2.44 -18.72
N GLU A 198 15.67 -2.51 -19.63
CA GLU A 198 16.04 -1.39 -20.51
C GLU A 198 14.89 -1.02 -21.45
N ASP A 199 14.23 -2.00 -22.05
CA ASP A 199 13.04 -1.79 -22.88
C ASP A 199 11.90 -1.13 -22.11
N LEU A 200 11.72 -1.52 -20.86
CA LEU A 200 10.71 -0.94 -19.97
C LEU A 200 11.05 0.51 -19.60
N ILE A 201 12.30 0.81 -19.27
CA ILE A 201 12.80 2.17 -18.99
C ILE A 201 12.60 3.08 -20.20
N ASN A 202 12.87 2.58 -21.42
CA ASN A 202 12.69 3.34 -22.67
C ASN A 202 11.22 3.71 -22.94
N GLN A 203 10.27 3.01 -22.34
CA GLN A 203 8.84 3.34 -22.43
C GLN A 203 8.39 4.37 -21.39
N ILE A 204 9.22 4.66 -20.37
CA ILE A 204 8.92 5.66 -19.34
C ILE A 204 9.38 7.03 -19.81
N PRO A 205 8.50 8.02 -20.01
CA PRO A 205 8.89 9.35 -20.50
C PRO A 205 9.96 10.06 -19.68
N LEU A 206 10.02 9.85 -18.37
CA LEU A 206 11.09 10.37 -17.50
C LEU A 206 12.41 9.60 -17.64
N GLY A 207 12.48 8.52 -18.44
CA GLY A 207 13.70 7.76 -18.74
C GLY A 207 14.34 7.04 -17.54
N ARG A 208 13.56 6.75 -16.51
CA ARG A 208 14.02 5.99 -15.34
C ARG A 208 12.88 5.22 -14.67
N LEU A 209 13.22 4.20 -13.93
CA LEU A 209 12.29 3.61 -12.97
C LEU A 209 11.96 4.63 -11.86
N GLY A 210 10.75 4.49 -11.31
CA GLY A 210 10.42 5.14 -10.05
C GLY A 210 11.15 4.48 -8.88
N THR A 211 11.26 5.20 -7.78
CA THR A 211 11.79 4.67 -6.52
C THR A 211 10.68 4.55 -5.48
N GLY A 212 10.90 3.75 -4.43
CA GLY A 212 9.99 3.72 -3.30
C GLY A 212 9.76 5.10 -2.68
N GLU A 213 10.79 5.97 -2.70
CA GLU A 213 10.71 7.36 -2.20
C GLU A 213 9.77 8.23 -3.06
N ASP A 214 9.76 8.06 -4.39
CA ASP A 214 8.81 8.78 -5.26
C ASP A 214 7.35 8.47 -4.84
N VAL A 215 7.06 7.22 -4.49
CA VAL A 215 5.73 6.78 -4.02
C VAL A 215 5.46 7.25 -2.59
N ALA A 216 6.45 7.19 -1.71
CA ALA A 216 6.34 7.59 -0.30
C ALA A 216 5.96 9.06 -0.16
N LYS A 217 6.57 9.95 -0.96
CA LYS A 217 6.23 11.38 -1.00
C LYS A 217 4.77 11.63 -1.40
N ALA A 218 4.22 10.84 -2.31
CA ALA A 218 2.81 10.91 -2.68
C ALA A 218 1.89 10.44 -1.53
N CYS A 219 2.28 9.40 -0.80
CA CYS A 219 1.56 8.98 0.41
C CYS A 219 1.58 10.07 1.49
N LEU A 220 2.73 10.68 1.74
CA LEU A 220 2.85 11.76 2.71
C LEU A 220 2.01 12.97 2.29
N PHE A 221 2.04 13.36 1.01
CA PHE A 221 1.18 14.43 0.48
C PHE A 221 -0.30 14.18 0.80
N PHE A 222 -0.81 12.96 0.61
CA PHE A 222 -2.19 12.64 0.96
C PHE A 222 -2.45 12.67 2.47
N ALA A 223 -1.50 12.24 3.28
CA ALA A 223 -1.63 12.27 4.73
C ALA A 223 -1.75 13.71 5.27
N GLU A 224 -1.03 14.65 4.67
CA GLU A 224 -0.93 16.04 5.16
C GLU A 224 -1.95 16.99 4.53
N ASN A 225 -2.39 16.74 3.28
CA ASN A 225 -3.34 17.62 2.60
C ASN A 225 -4.78 17.33 3.02
N SER A 226 -5.33 18.19 3.86
CA SER A 226 -6.67 18.02 4.45
C SER A 226 -7.84 18.25 3.48
N TYR A 227 -7.60 18.74 2.26
CA TYR A 227 -8.65 19.05 1.28
C TYR A 227 -8.64 18.11 0.05
N VAL A 228 -7.93 16.98 0.15
CA VAL A 228 -7.85 15.98 -0.92
C VAL A 228 -8.46 14.66 -0.45
N THR A 229 -9.52 14.22 -1.14
CA THR A 229 -10.16 12.91 -0.92
C THR A 229 -10.79 12.39 -2.20
N GLY A 230 -10.78 11.08 -2.41
CA GLY A 230 -11.32 10.40 -3.59
C GLY A 230 -10.41 10.43 -4.81
N GLU A 231 -9.18 10.94 -4.65
CA GLU A 231 -8.23 11.10 -5.75
C GLU A 231 -7.38 9.85 -5.98
N VAL A 232 -6.97 9.70 -7.24
CA VAL A 232 -5.99 8.69 -7.68
C VAL A 232 -4.80 9.44 -8.27
N LEU A 233 -3.66 9.37 -7.59
CA LEU A 233 -2.43 10.02 -8.02
C LEU A 233 -1.49 9.00 -8.65
N SER A 234 -1.32 9.08 -9.97
CA SER A 234 -0.33 8.27 -10.69
C SER A 234 1.08 8.78 -10.41
N VAL A 235 1.96 7.87 -9.94
CA VAL A 235 3.39 8.10 -9.72
C VAL A 235 4.15 7.17 -10.68
N GLY A 236 4.12 7.48 -11.97
CA GLY A 236 4.56 6.56 -13.04
C GLY A 236 5.54 7.17 -14.04
N GLY A 237 6.10 8.36 -13.80
CA GLY A 237 7.07 8.96 -14.71
C GLY A 237 6.51 9.27 -16.11
N GLY A 238 5.18 9.36 -16.25
CA GLY A 238 4.49 9.54 -17.54
C GLY A 238 4.21 8.23 -18.28
N PHE A 239 4.60 7.07 -17.72
CA PHE A 239 4.25 5.75 -18.25
C PHE A 239 2.74 5.57 -18.24
N SER A 240 2.17 4.93 -19.26
CA SER A 240 0.76 4.49 -19.27
C SER A 240 -0.32 5.47 -19.73
N LYS A 241 -0.02 6.36 -20.64
CA LYS A 241 -1.17 7.04 -21.29
C LYS A 241 -1.07 7.00 -22.79
#